data_bd31d698d4d1be6afcfb2b71cc66fafd
#
_entry.id   bd31d698d4d1be6afcfb2b71cc66fafd
#
_cell.length_a   1.000
_cell.length_b   1.000
_cell.length_c   1.000
_cell.angle_alpha   90.00
_cell.angle_beta   90.00
_cell.angle_gamma   90.00
#
_symmetry.space_group_name_H-M   'P 1'
#
loop_
_entity.id
_entity.type
_entity.pdbx_description
1 polymer ?
#
loop_
_entity_poly.entity_id
_entity_poly.type
_entity_poly.pdbx_seq_one_letter_code
_entity_poly.pdbx_strand_id
1 'polypeptide(L)'
;MTKWLSHRMVERGIIKEEEQELYQFGIRNGMILLLNVVTALVIGLLTEQLAVVAVFTLSFMVLRSYTGGYHSDSRIFCYLGSNLVLLVPVYTQAVFCKTSLAWLLAVLLVSAGIIFLFSPMHSKNRKLDKEEQKHFGRKARLIAALELVVLGILWHAGQVLYAYAVYTGICITALFMLIGKAQLWIQSHTENR
;
A
#
# COMPACT_ATOMS: atom_id res chain seq x y z
N MET A 1 23.43 11.86 0.31
CA MET A 1 22.50 13.01 0.24
C MET A 1 21.66 13.14 1.51
N THR A 2 20.97 12.10 1.97
CA THR A 2 20.14 12.16 3.18
C THR A 2 20.92 12.44 4.48
N LYS A 3 22.12 11.83 4.64
CA LYS A 3 23.01 12.10 5.79
C LYS A 3 23.45 13.56 5.84
N TRP A 4 23.82 14.12 4.70
CA TRP A 4 24.21 15.52 4.61
C TRP A 4 23.05 16.46 4.97
N LEU A 5 21.82 16.16 4.49
CA LEU A 5 20.64 16.99 4.79
C LEU A 5 20.28 16.94 6.27
N SER A 6 20.26 15.75 6.89
CA SER A 6 19.95 15.62 8.33
C SER A 6 21.03 16.28 9.20
N HIS A 7 22.30 16.21 8.81
CA HIS A 7 23.40 16.91 9.52
C HIS A 7 23.21 18.43 9.46
N ARG A 8 22.90 18.97 8.29
CA ARG A 8 22.56 20.40 8.14
C ARG A 8 21.37 20.86 8.97
N MET A 9 20.39 19.99 9.20
CA MET A 9 19.24 20.29 10.06
C MET A 9 19.65 20.37 11.53
N VAL A 10 20.58 19.51 11.98
CA VAL A 10 21.17 19.58 13.33
C VAL A 10 22.00 20.85 13.48
N GLU A 11 22.91 21.14 12.56
CA GLU A 11 23.77 22.36 12.57
C GLU A 11 22.93 23.66 12.65
N ARG A 12 21.72 23.66 12.05
CA ARG A 12 20.82 24.80 12.08
C ARG A 12 19.87 24.82 13.29
N GLY A 13 19.99 23.86 14.20
CA GLY A 13 19.14 23.76 15.40
C GLY A 13 17.67 23.40 15.09
N ILE A 14 17.37 22.92 13.88
CA ILE A 14 16.01 22.54 13.45
C ILE A 14 15.58 21.23 14.13
N ILE A 15 16.55 20.32 14.34
CA ILE A 15 16.35 19.02 15.01
C ILE A 15 17.47 18.80 16.04
N LYS A 16 17.20 17.98 17.06
CA LYS A 16 18.19 17.56 18.03
C LYS A 16 19.08 16.46 17.42
N GLU A 17 20.31 16.34 17.92
CA GLU A 17 21.25 15.32 17.48
C GLU A 17 20.71 13.90 17.68
N GLU A 18 19.99 13.68 18.78
CA GLU A 18 19.31 12.40 19.12
C GLU A 18 18.24 12.01 18.08
N GLU A 19 17.65 12.98 17.40
CA GLU A 19 16.59 12.78 16.40
C GLU A 19 17.11 12.62 14.97
N GLN A 20 18.43 12.82 14.76
CA GLN A 20 19.04 12.83 13.43
C GLN A 20 18.77 11.56 12.63
N GLU A 21 18.88 10.38 13.26
CA GLU A 21 18.62 9.10 12.59
C GLU A 21 17.15 8.94 12.17
N LEU A 22 16.22 9.38 13.02
CA LEU A 22 14.79 9.35 12.74
C LEU A 22 14.44 10.22 11.53
N TYR A 23 14.96 11.45 11.51
CA TYR A 23 14.76 12.37 10.37
C TYR A 23 15.43 11.87 9.09
N GLN A 24 16.63 11.28 9.19
CA GLN A 24 17.29 10.67 8.05
C GLN A 24 16.46 9.51 7.46
N PHE A 25 15.87 8.69 8.33
CA PHE A 25 14.97 7.61 7.91
C PHE A 25 13.71 8.19 7.23
N GLY A 26 13.09 9.22 7.82
CA GLY A 26 11.91 9.90 7.26
C GLY A 26 12.16 10.53 5.89
N ILE A 27 13.25 11.31 5.75
CA ILE A 27 13.64 11.94 4.48
C ILE A 27 13.86 10.88 3.39
N ARG A 28 14.55 9.79 3.73
CA ARG A 28 14.83 8.73 2.78
C ARG A 28 13.56 8.02 2.30
N ASN A 29 12.64 7.72 3.23
CA ASN A 29 11.36 7.11 2.88
C ASN A 29 10.47 8.07 2.08
N GLY A 30 10.47 9.35 2.44
CA GLY A 30 9.78 10.39 1.68
C GLY A 30 10.29 10.52 0.23
N MET A 31 11.61 10.41 0.01
CA MET A 31 12.18 10.40 -1.34
C MET A 31 11.73 9.19 -2.17
N ILE A 32 11.67 8.00 -1.57
CA ILE A 32 11.19 6.78 -2.25
C ILE A 32 9.70 6.93 -2.60
N LEU A 33 8.92 7.48 -1.66
CA LEU A 33 7.50 7.75 -1.88
C LEU A 33 7.29 8.73 -3.04
N LEU A 34 8.04 9.85 -3.04
CA LEU A 34 8.00 10.85 -4.11
C LEU A 34 8.37 10.22 -5.46
N LEU A 35 9.41 9.39 -5.49
CA LEU A 35 9.83 8.69 -6.70
C LEU A 35 8.72 7.74 -7.21
N ASN A 36 8.05 7.00 -6.32
CA ASN A 36 6.91 6.15 -6.69
C ASN A 36 5.74 6.98 -7.26
N VAL A 37 5.42 8.14 -6.67
CA VAL A 37 4.37 9.03 -7.19
C VAL A 37 4.74 9.56 -8.56
N VAL A 38 5.98 10.03 -8.76
CA VAL A 38 6.45 10.50 -10.07
C VAL A 38 6.38 9.37 -11.11
N THR A 39 6.80 8.16 -10.75
CA THR A 39 6.73 7.00 -11.66
C THR A 39 5.28 6.64 -11.98
N ALA A 40 4.37 6.71 -11.01
CA ALA A 40 2.94 6.49 -11.24
C ALA A 40 2.36 7.51 -12.22
N LEU A 41 2.73 8.79 -12.08
CA LEU A 41 2.34 9.84 -13.03
C LEU A 41 2.87 9.56 -14.44
N VAL A 42 4.15 9.20 -14.57
CA VAL A 42 4.76 8.85 -15.86
C VAL A 42 4.06 7.65 -16.49
N ILE A 43 3.82 6.58 -15.75
CA ILE A 43 3.09 5.40 -16.23
C ILE A 43 1.68 5.80 -16.68
N GLY A 44 0.96 6.56 -15.85
CA GLY A 44 -0.40 7.01 -16.17
C GLY A 44 -0.48 7.88 -17.44
N LEU A 45 0.51 8.74 -17.65
CA LEU A 45 0.61 9.57 -18.87
C LEU A 45 0.96 8.73 -20.10
N LEU A 46 1.97 7.85 -20.01
CA LEU A 46 2.40 7.00 -21.12
C LEU A 46 1.33 6.00 -21.57
N THR A 47 0.47 5.56 -20.65
CA THR A 47 -0.61 4.60 -20.93
C THR A 47 -1.95 5.28 -21.21
N GLU A 48 -2.01 6.60 -21.19
CA GLU A 48 -3.25 7.40 -21.31
C GLU A 48 -4.31 7.05 -20.25
N GLN A 49 -3.89 6.46 -19.13
CA GLN A 49 -4.76 6.01 -18.02
C GLN A 49 -4.44 6.73 -16.70
N LEU A 50 -4.02 7.99 -16.78
CA LEU A 50 -3.58 8.76 -15.60
C LEU A 50 -4.59 8.72 -14.46
N ALA A 51 -5.88 8.89 -14.75
CA ALA A 51 -6.92 8.92 -13.73
C ALA A 51 -7.08 7.56 -13.02
N VAL A 52 -7.03 6.45 -13.77
CA VAL A 52 -7.11 5.08 -13.21
C VAL A 52 -5.90 4.80 -12.32
N VAL A 53 -4.69 5.11 -12.81
CA VAL A 53 -3.44 4.92 -12.04
C VAL A 53 -3.42 5.79 -10.79
N ALA A 54 -3.91 7.05 -10.87
CA ALA A 54 -3.96 7.95 -9.73
C ALA A 54 -4.94 7.45 -8.65
N VAL A 55 -6.17 7.06 -9.03
CA VAL A 55 -7.18 6.53 -8.11
C VAL A 55 -6.70 5.22 -7.46
N PHE A 56 -6.13 4.31 -8.27
CA PHE A 56 -5.54 3.07 -7.75
C PHE A 56 -4.42 3.37 -6.74
N THR A 57 -3.48 4.26 -7.10
CA THR A 57 -2.35 4.60 -6.26
C THR A 57 -2.82 5.19 -4.94
N LEU A 58 -3.80 6.09 -4.97
CA LEU A 58 -4.37 6.70 -3.77
C LEU A 58 -5.02 5.64 -2.86
N SER A 59 -5.92 4.82 -3.40
CA SER A 59 -6.58 3.73 -2.68
C SER A 59 -5.56 2.77 -2.07
N PHE A 60 -4.65 2.24 -2.90
CA PHE A 60 -3.62 1.30 -2.45
C PHE A 60 -2.71 1.90 -1.37
N MET A 61 -2.24 3.15 -1.52
CA MET A 61 -1.35 3.79 -0.55
C MET A 61 -2.04 4.07 0.78
N VAL A 62 -3.27 4.59 0.75
CA VAL A 62 -4.02 4.91 1.97
C VAL A 62 -4.30 3.63 2.74
N LEU A 63 -4.82 2.58 2.08
CA LEU A 63 -5.12 1.31 2.72
C LEU A 63 -3.84 0.64 3.24
N ARG A 64 -2.80 0.59 2.42
CA ARG A 64 -1.50 -0.01 2.74
C ARG A 64 -0.82 0.62 3.96
N SER A 65 -0.97 1.93 4.16
CA SER A 65 -0.37 2.66 5.28
C SER A 65 -0.86 2.18 6.64
N TYR A 66 -2.08 1.65 6.70
CA TYR A 66 -2.70 1.20 7.96
C TYR A 66 -2.81 -0.32 8.08
N THR A 67 -2.88 -1.06 6.97
CA THR A 67 -2.99 -2.52 7.00
C THR A 67 -1.65 -3.21 7.29
N GLY A 68 -0.54 -2.57 6.93
CA GLY A 68 0.78 -3.20 6.94
C GLY A 68 0.92 -4.24 5.81
N GLY A 69 1.75 -5.25 5.99
CA GLY A 69 1.97 -6.35 5.05
C GLY A 69 3.43 -6.50 4.60
N TYR A 70 3.65 -7.16 3.46
CA TYR A 70 5.00 -7.45 2.94
C TYR A 70 5.86 -6.21 2.80
N HIS A 71 7.07 -6.25 3.37
CA HIS A 71 8.13 -5.29 3.15
C HIS A 71 9.40 -6.03 2.75
N SER A 72 9.95 -5.68 1.60
CA SER A 72 11.25 -6.20 1.17
C SER A 72 12.36 -5.55 1.98
N ASP A 73 13.36 -6.34 2.41
CA ASP A 73 14.57 -5.84 3.07
C ASP A 73 15.43 -4.99 2.10
N SER A 74 15.31 -5.25 0.79
CA SER A 74 15.96 -4.47 -0.25
C SER A 74 15.05 -3.36 -0.79
N ARG A 75 15.56 -2.12 -0.75
CA ARG A 75 14.86 -0.93 -1.24
C ARG A 75 14.61 -0.96 -2.75
N ILE A 76 15.57 -1.52 -3.49
CA ILE A 76 15.47 -1.66 -4.95
C ILE A 76 14.31 -2.60 -5.29
N PHE A 77 14.24 -3.75 -4.62
CA PHE A 77 13.12 -4.69 -4.81
C PHE A 77 11.78 -4.11 -4.36
N CYS A 78 11.76 -3.29 -3.29
CA CYS A 78 10.55 -2.59 -2.86
C CYS A 78 10.07 -1.60 -3.93
N TYR A 79 10.98 -0.80 -4.48
CA TYR A 79 10.67 0.16 -5.56
C TYR A 79 10.21 -0.54 -6.84
N LEU A 80 10.96 -1.55 -7.31
CA LEU A 80 10.59 -2.32 -8.51
C LEU A 80 9.25 -3.04 -8.34
N GLY A 81 9.01 -3.64 -7.16
CA GLY A 81 7.74 -4.29 -6.85
C GLY A 81 6.57 -3.32 -6.85
N SER A 82 6.74 -2.11 -6.29
CA SER A 82 5.73 -1.06 -6.31
C SER A 82 5.39 -0.64 -7.74
N ASN A 83 6.40 -0.51 -8.62
CA ASN A 83 6.16 -0.16 -10.02
C ASN A 83 5.47 -1.27 -10.81
N LEU A 84 5.80 -2.54 -10.56
CA LEU A 84 5.07 -3.67 -11.14
C LEU A 84 3.60 -3.66 -10.73
N VAL A 85 3.31 -3.33 -9.49
CA VAL A 85 1.94 -3.22 -8.98
C VAL A 85 1.16 -2.10 -9.68
N LEU A 86 1.81 -0.99 -10.03
CA LEU A 86 1.18 0.10 -10.80
C LEU A 86 0.76 -0.31 -12.22
N LEU A 87 1.38 -1.33 -12.80
CA LEU A 87 1.01 -1.85 -14.11
C LEU A 87 -0.25 -2.73 -14.06
N VAL A 88 -0.58 -3.29 -12.89
CA VAL A 88 -1.75 -4.18 -12.75
C VAL A 88 -3.05 -3.49 -13.21
N PRO A 89 -3.45 -2.31 -12.69
CA PRO A 89 -4.69 -1.66 -13.12
C PRO A 89 -4.68 -1.28 -14.61
N VAL A 90 -3.51 -1.07 -15.20
CA VAL A 90 -3.39 -0.73 -16.63
C VAL A 90 -3.74 -1.92 -17.52
N TYR A 91 -3.19 -3.11 -17.20
CA TYR A 91 -3.31 -4.28 -18.06
C TYR A 91 -4.48 -5.21 -17.74
N THR A 92 -5.04 -5.17 -16.52
CA THR A 92 -6.13 -6.07 -16.13
C THR A 92 -7.53 -5.49 -16.30
N GLN A 93 -7.66 -4.23 -16.75
CA GLN A 93 -8.94 -3.56 -16.99
C GLN A 93 -9.85 -4.32 -17.96
N ALA A 94 -9.30 -4.79 -19.09
CA ALA A 94 -10.06 -5.55 -20.08
C ALA A 94 -10.57 -6.90 -19.54
N VAL A 95 -9.81 -7.53 -18.66
CA VAL A 95 -10.20 -8.77 -17.97
C VAL A 95 -11.34 -8.47 -16.99
N PHE A 96 -11.21 -7.41 -16.21
CA PHE A 96 -12.25 -6.98 -15.28
C PHE A 96 -13.61 -6.76 -15.98
N CYS A 97 -13.63 -6.03 -17.10
CA CYS A 97 -14.85 -5.75 -17.86
C CYS A 97 -15.51 -7.01 -18.44
N LYS A 98 -14.75 -8.10 -18.66
CA LYS A 98 -15.24 -9.38 -19.17
C LYS A 98 -15.61 -10.37 -18.08
N THR A 99 -15.22 -10.10 -16.83
CA THR A 99 -15.45 -11.00 -15.70
C THR A 99 -16.88 -10.83 -15.18
N SER A 100 -17.54 -11.96 -14.85
CA SER A 100 -18.89 -11.90 -14.30
C SER A 100 -18.93 -11.19 -12.94
N LEU A 101 -20.01 -10.47 -12.67
CA LEU A 101 -20.20 -9.75 -11.41
C LEU A 101 -20.09 -10.67 -10.19
N ALA A 102 -20.57 -11.91 -10.30
CA ALA A 102 -20.49 -12.87 -9.20
C ALA A 102 -19.03 -13.16 -8.79
N TRP A 103 -18.13 -13.34 -9.75
CA TRP A 103 -16.70 -13.53 -9.48
C TRP A 103 -16.05 -12.28 -8.91
N LEU A 104 -16.39 -11.10 -9.44
CA LEU A 104 -15.86 -9.82 -8.92
C LEU A 104 -16.28 -9.64 -7.45
N LEU A 105 -17.54 -9.90 -7.11
CA LEU A 105 -18.03 -9.83 -5.73
C LEU A 105 -17.37 -10.88 -4.83
N ALA A 106 -17.20 -12.11 -5.28
CA ALA A 106 -16.54 -13.16 -4.51
C ALA A 106 -15.10 -12.77 -4.15
N VAL A 107 -14.32 -12.30 -5.12
CA VAL A 107 -12.93 -11.84 -4.90
C VAL A 107 -12.89 -10.63 -3.98
N LEU A 108 -13.83 -9.67 -4.14
CA LEU A 108 -13.93 -8.51 -3.27
C LEU A 108 -14.22 -8.89 -1.82
N LEU A 109 -15.20 -9.79 -1.61
CA LEU A 109 -15.57 -10.27 -0.26
C LEU A 109 -14.41 -11.00 0.42
N VAL A 110 -13.70 -11.85 -0.31
CA VAL A 110 -12.50 -12.54 0.21
C VAL A 110 -11.42 -11.52 0.57
N SER A 111 -11.15 -10.56 -0.32
CA SER A 111 -10.14 -9.52 -0.09
C SER A 111 -10.49 -8.64 1.11
N ALA A 112 -11.73 -8.18 1.20
CA ALA A 112 -12.22 -7.43 2.35
C ALA A 112 -12.12 -8.26 3.63
N GLY A 113 -12.54 -9.54 3.61
CA GLY A 113 -12.41 -10.45 4.74
C GLY A 113 -10.97 -10.58 5.23
N ILE A 114 -10.01 -10.73 4.32
CA ILE A 114 -8.57 -10.76 4.67
C ILE A 114 -8.15 -9.48 5.37
N ILE A 115 -8.53 -8.31 4.85
CA ILE A 115 -8.19 -7.02 5.45
C ILE A 115 -8.82 -6.87 6.83
N PHE A 116 -10.10 -7.19 6.99
CA PHE A 116 -10.80 -7.06 8.28
C PHE A 116 -10.28 -8.00 9.35
N LEU A 117 -9.87 -9.23 8.98
CA LEU A 117 -9.41 -10.26 9.92
C LEU A 117 -7.94 -10.08 10.31
N PHE A 118 -7.09 -9.68 9.36
CA PHE A 118 -5.63 -9.69 9.55
C PHE A 118 -5.00 -8.31 9.76
N SER A 119 -5.77 -7.21 9.64
CA SER A 119 -5.22 -5.86 9.92
C SER A 119 -5.17 -5.56 11.43
N PRO A 120 -4.10 -4.89 11.89
CA PRO A 120 -2.86 -4.55 11.18
C PRO A 120 -1.87 -5.71 11.22
N MET A 121 -1.10 -5.88 10.15
CA MET A 121 -0.01 -6.85 10.16
C MET A 121 1.26 -6.25 10.78
N HIS A 122 1.92 -7.05 11.62
CA HIS A 122 3.24 -6.73 12.11
C HIS A 122 4.26 -6.76 10.95
N SER A 123 5.17 -5.78 10.94
CA SER A 123 6.33 -5.83 10.06
C SER A 123 7.53 -6.35 10.84
N LYS A 124 8.44 -7.07 10.17
CA LYS A 124 9.72 -7.51 10.74
C LYS A 124 10.49 -6.36 11.41
N ASN A 125 10.42 -5.18 10.82
CA ASN A 125 11.16 -4.00 11.23
C ASN A 125 10.43 -3.13 12.27
N ARG A 126 9.17 -3.41 12.58
CA ARG A 126 8.38 -2.69 13.59
C ARG A 126 7.39 -3.62 14.27
N LYS A 127 7.69 -3.97 15.52
CA LYS A 127 6.73 -4.63 16.41
C LYS A 127 5.81 -3.54 16.94
N LEU A 128 4.52 -3.62 16.60
CA LEU A 128 3.51 -2.71 17.13
C LEU A 128 3.22 -3.07 18.60
N ASP A 129 3.13 -2.07 19.46
CA ASP A 129 2.59 -2.25 20.82
C ASP A 129 1.08 -2.54 20.76
N LYS A 130 0.51 -3.09 21.86
CA LYS A 130 -0.92 -3.48 21.90
C LYS A 130 -1.85 -2.30 21.64
N GLU A 131 -1.52 -1.11 22.13
CA GLU A 131 -2.29 0.11 21.89
C GLU A 131 -2.20 0.56 20.43
N GLU A 132 -1.00 0.58 19.86
CA GLU A 132 -0.76 0.86 18.45
C GLU A 132 -1.50 -0.12 17.54
N GLN A 133 -1.45 -1.42 17.86
CA GLN A 133 -2.13 -2.47 17.11
C GLN A 133 -3.64 -2.24 17.06
N LYS A 134 -4.25 -1.89 18.20
CA LYS A 134 -5.68 -1.58 18.29
C LYS A 134 -6.04 -0.33 17.48
N HIS A 135 -5.21 0.70 17.58
CA HIS A 135 -5.40 1.98 16.87
C HIS A 135 -5.29 1.81 15.36
N PHE A 136 -4.20 1.22 14.87
CA PHE A 136 -3.99 0.97 13.43
C PHE A 136 -5.02 -0.01 12.87
N GLY A 137 -5.41 -1.05 13.62
CA GLY A 137 -6.43 -2.00 13.21
C GLY A 137 -7.81 -1.37 13.03
N ARG A 138 -8.21 -0.46 13.93
CA ARG A 138 -9.46 0.30 13.77
C ARG A 138 -9.43 1.19 12.53
N LYS A 139 -8.34 1.93 12.33
CA LYS A 139 -8.17 2.79 11.15
C LYS A 139 -8.17 1.99 9.85
N ALA A 140 -7.44 0.88 9.79
CA ALA A 140 -7.42 0.02 8.62
C ALA A 140 -8.82 -0.48 8.23
N ARG A 141 -9.60 -0.95 9.21
CA ARG A 141 -10.98 -1.41 8.98
C ARG A 141 -11.91 -0.28 8.56
N LEU A 142 -11.79 0.89 9.19
CA LEU A 142 -12.58 2.06 8.82
C LEU A 142 -12.27 2.50 7.38
N ILE A 143 -11.01 2.58 7.00
CA ILE A 143 -10.58 2.93 5.64
C ILE A 143 -11.07 1.89 4.64
N ALA A 144 -10.92 0.60 4.93
CA ALA A 144 -11.44 -0.46 4.07
C ALA A 144 -12.97 -0.36 3.89
N ALA A 145 -13.71 -0.08 4.95
CA ALA A 145 -15.16 0.14 4.87
C ALA A 145 -15.50 1.37 4.01
N LEU A 146 -14.78 2.48 4.18
CA LEU A 146 -14.96 3.68 3.36
C LEU A 146 -14.65 3.41 1.89
N GLU A 147 -13.59 2.67 1.57
CA GLU A 147 -13.26 2.30 0.19
C GLU A 147 -14.33 1.39 -0.44
N LEU A 148 -14.90 0.46 0.31
CA LEU A 148 -16.03 -0.35 -0.15
C LEU A 148 -17.27 0.50 -0.46
N VAL A 149 -17.56 1.51 0.37
CA VAL A 149 -18.65 2.47 0.13
C VAL A 149 -18.36 3.30 -1.12
N VAL A 150 -17.15 3.85 -1.25
CA VAL A 150 -16.72 4.62 -2.43
C VAL A 150 -16.82 3.77 -3.69
N LEU A 151 -16.37 2.52 -3.65
CA LEU A 151 -16.50 1.57 -4.77
C LEU A 151 -17.97 1.38 -5.15
N GLY A 152 -18.85 1.18 -4.19
CA GLY A 152 -20.29 1.04 -4.42
C GLY A 152 -20.90 2.30 -5.06
N ILE A 153 -20.56 3.49 -4.56
CA ILE A 153 -21.01 4.77 -5.11
C ILE A 153 -20.53 4.93 -6.55
N LEU A 154 -19.25 4.70 -6.82
CA LEU A 154 -18.67 4.80 -8.17
C LEU A 154 -19.32 3.82 -9.14
N TRP A 155 -19.59 2.59 -8.69
CA TRP A 155 -20.27 1.58 -9.50
C TRP A 155 -21.69 2.03 -9.86
N HIS A 156 -22.48 2.49 -8.88
CA HIS A 156 -23.85 2.98 -9.11
C HIS A 156 -23.89 4.26 -9.96
N ALA A 157 -22.88 5.11 -9.86
CA ALA A 157 -22.75 6.32 -10.68
C ALA A 157 -22.28 6.02 -12.11
N GLY A 158 -22.10 4.75 -12.51
CA GLY A 158 -21.61 4.37 -13.82
C GLY A 158 -20.12 4.65 -14.07
N GLN A 159 -19.39 5.05 -13.05
CA GLN A 159 -17.95 5.36 -13.10
C GLN A 159 -17.11 4.07 -12.97
N VAL A 160 -17.33 3.13 -13.90
CA VAL A 160 -16.79 1.77 -13.83
C VAL A 160 -15.27 1.74 -13.78
N LEU A 161 -14.58 2.67 -14.46
CA LEU A 161 -13.11 2.74 -14.48
C LEU A 161 -12.52 3.09 -13.09
N TYR A 162 -13.14 4.04 -12.40
CA TYR A 162 -12.69 4.43 -11.07
C TYR A 162 -13.07 3.37 -10.02
N ALA A 163 -14.26 2.76 -10.15
CA ALA A 163 -14.67 1.63 -9.33
C ALA A 163 -13.68 0.47 -9.47
N TYR A 164 -13.26 0.15 -10.70
CA TYR A 164 -12.24 -0.84 -10.99
C TYR A 164 -10.89 -0.50 -10.33
N ALA A 165 -10.46 0.76 -10.37
CA ALA A 165 -9.21 1.19 -9.75
C ALA A 165 -9.21 0.96 -8.22
N VAL A 166 -10.30 1.35 -7.54
CA VAL A 166 -10.48 1.09 -6.09
C VAL A 166 -10.56 -0.41 -5.79
N TYR A 167 -11.35 -1.16 -6.57
CA TYR A 167 -11.44 -2.62 -6.47
C TYR A 167 -10.06 -3.29 -6.53
N THR A 168 -9.25 -2.91 -7.50
CA THR A 168 -7.90 -3.44 -7.68
C THR A 168 -7.00 -3.06 -6.51
N GLY A 169 -7.12 -1.85 -5.97
CA GLY A 169 -6.41 -1.39 -4.78
C GLY A 169 -6.69 -2.27 -3.56
N ILE A 170 -7.97 -2.58 -3.30
CA ILE A 170 -8.39 -3.48 -2.20
C ILE A 170 -7.83 -4.90 -2.41
N CYS A 171 -7.97 -5.46 -3.61
CA CYS A 171 -7.52 -6.83 -3.92
C CYS A 171 -5.99 -6.97 -3.79
N ILE A 172 -5.23 -6.01 -4.33
CA ILE A 172 -3.77 -6.01 -4.25
C ILE A 172 -3.30 -5.84 -2.80
N THR A 173 -3.96 -4.98 -2.01
CA THR A 173 -3.63 -4.84 -0.59
C THR A 173 -3.83 -6.16 0.17
N ALA A 174 -4.95 -6.84 -0.05
CA ALA A 174 -5.20 -8.16 0.55
C ALA A 174 -4.14 -9.20 0.14
N LEU A 175 -3.76 -9.23 -1.14
CA LEU A 175 -2.69 -10.11 -1.64
C LEU A 175 -1.36 -9.84 -0.93
N PHE A 176 -0.95 -8.57 -0.80
CA PHE A 176 0.27 -8.19 -0.09
C PHE A 176 0.24 -8.54 1.41
N MET A 177 -0.94 -8.52 2.03
CA MET A 177 -1.10 -9.01 3.41
C MET A 177 -0.88 -10.51 3.49
N LEU A 178 -1.42 -11.31 2.56
CA LEU A 178 -1.20 -12.75 2.52
C LEU A 178 0.28 -13.10 2.31
N ILE A 179 0.95 -12.41 1.37
CA ILE A 179 2.39 -12.59 1.11
C ILE A 179 3.20 -12.24 2.37
N GLY A 180 2.88 -11.14 3.04
CA GLY A 180 3.54 -10.75 4.30
C GLY A 180 3.35 -11.77 5.41
N LYS A 181 2.15 -12.35 5.54
CA LYS A 181 1.85 -13.42 6.51
C LYS A 181 2.63 -14.69 6.20
N ALA A 182 2.70 -15.09 4.94
CA ALA A 182 3.49 -16.23 4.51
C ALA A 182 5.00 -16.03 4.80
N GLN A 183 5.52 -14.83 4.56
CA GLN A 183 6.91 -14.49 4.89
C GLN A 183 7.21 -14.64 6.39
N LEU A 184 6.35 -14.08 7.26
CA LEU A 184 6.50 -14.19 8.71
C LEU A 184 6.45 -15.66 9.18
N TRP A 185 5.56 -16.46 8.59
CA TRP A 185 5.45 -17.88 8.90
C TRP A 185 6.70 -18.66 8.51
N ILE A 186 7.27 -18.44 7.32
CA ILE A 186 8.50 -19.08 6.85
C ILE A 186 9.66 -18.70 7.79
N GLN A 187 9.79 -17.42 8.17
CA GLN A 187 10.87 -16.96 9.05
C GLN A 187 10.80 -17.61 10.43
N SER A 188 9.62 -17.70 11.04
CA SER A 188 9.43 -18.34 12.34
C SER A 188 9.83 -19.83 12.35
N HIS A 189 9.71 -20.53 11.20
CA HIS A 189 10.11 -21.93 11.08
C HIS A 189 11.60 -22.10 10.75
N THR A 190 12.25 -21.06 10.21
CA THR A 190 13.70 -21.12 9.89
C THR A 190 14.56 -20.75 11.11
N GLU A 191 14.06 -19.89 12.01
CA GLU A 191 14.76 -19.53 13.27
C GLU A 191 14.70 -20.63 14.34
N ASN A 192 13.76 -21.56 14.21
CA ASN A 192 13.61 -22.70 15.13
C ASN A 192 14.36 -23.97 14.70
N ARG A 193 15.18 -23.91 13.65
CA ARG A 193 16.07 -24.98 13.20
C ARG A 193 17.54 -24.63 13.41
#